data_2a54f6a12e9abca3bf61a0ef231177c4
#
_entry.id   2a54f6a12e9abca3bf61a0ef231177c4
#
_cell.length_a   1.000
_cell.length_b   1.000
_cell.length_c   1.000
_cell.angle_alpha   90.00
_cell.angle_beta   90.00
_cell.angle_gamma   90.00
#
_symmetry.space_group_name_H-M   'P 1'
#
loop_
_entity.id
_entity.type
_entity.pdbx_description
1 polymer ?
#
loop_
_entity_poly.entity_id
_entity_poly.type
_entity_poly.pdbx_seq_one_letter_code
_entity_poly.pdbx_strand_id
1 'polypeptide(L)'
;KRIKWEPNVIIYYFLSRQEKWTEISIKDFNKNHINLPRYMIFEDSHYYETAIPLYKKYKFQKLLKPQQKFKLDNYYKKSGINIDYWGYFIDSEKFKMRNLESGFKYDILLYGFINKVAYPLRVKFFEVLQFLNEKSNLRIKHIPHPGYYKGALNKMPKNEELSKVINQSRFTLVSSSSYQILLKKYMEVPMSGSTMIGDIPPDYPELKDKMIEIKNDADHDTIVQTIKKCFENEYIEVEKESRRYGLMLSKTKNFESGYNLLNKITEQIINY
;
A
#
# COMPACT_ATOMS: atom_id res chain seq x y z
N LYS A 1 -29.56 11.88 -26.92
CA LYS A 1 -28.55 12.98 -26.90
C LYS A 1 -27.23 12.36 -26.46
N ARG A 2 -26.22 12.27 -27.33
CA ARG A 2 -24.84 11.92 -26.94
C ARG A 2 -24.31 13.10 -26.14
N ILE A 3 -23.97 12.88 -24.86
CA ILE A 3 -23.25 13.87 -24.07
C ILE A 3 -21.86 13.97 -24.72
N LYS A 4 -21.54 15.13 -25.28
CA LYS A 4 -20.22 15.43 -25.81
C LYS A 4 -19.33 15.65 -24.59
N TRP A 5 -18.53 14.64 -24.23
CA TRP A 5 -17.60 14.75 -23.13
C TRP A 5 -16.31 15.36 -23.66
N GLU A 6 -15.94 16.52 -23.12
CA GLU A 6 -14.67 17.19 -23.44
C GLU A 6 -13.77 17.15 -22.19
N PRO A 7 -12.72 16.32 -22.19
CA PRO A 7 -11.83 16.24 -21.06
C PRO A 7 -10.96 17.51 -20.96
N ASN A 8 -10.78 18.03 -19.74
CA ASN A 8 -9.91 19.17 -19.46
C ASN A 8 -8.49 18.74 -19.08
N VAL A 9 -8.29 17.49 -18.71
CA VAL A 9 -7.02 16.92 -18.28
C VAL A 9 -6.96 15.43 -18.60
N ILE A 10 -5.76 14.92 -18.82
CA ILE A 10 -5.52 13.51 -19.06
C ILE A 10 -4.66 12.95 -17.93
N ILE A 11 -5.15 11.91 -17.27
CA ILE A 11 -4.42 11.23 -16.20
C ILE A 11 -4.10 9.82 -16.66
N TYR A 12 -2.80 9.50 -16.69
CA TYR A 12 -2.31 8.18 -17.02
C TYR A 12 -1.91 7.45 -15.73
N TYR A 13 -2.53 6.30 -15.51
CA TYR A 13 -2.23 5.45 -14.37
C TYR A 13 -1.32 4.30 -14.80
N PHE A 14 -0.14 4.25 -14.21
CA PHE A 14 0.85 3.22 -14.49
C PHE A 14 1.00 2.27 -13.30
N LEU A 15 0.69 1.00 -13.55
CA LEU A 15 1.16 -0.11 -12.75
C LEU A 15 2.52 -0.53 -13.32
N SER A 16 3.51 -0.76 -12.48
CA SER A 16 4.87 -1.11 -12.88
C SER A 16 4.93 -2.19 -13.98
N ARG A 17 5.86 -2.04 -14.92
CA ARG A 17 6.28 -3.04 -15.93
C ARG A 17 5.29 -3.40 -17.05
N GLN A 18 4.15 -2.75 -17.21
CA GLN A 18 3.26 -2.99 -18.37
C GLN A 18 3.47 -1.96 -19.50
N GLU A 19 4.72 -1.68 -19.85
CA GLU A 19 5.10 -0.64 -20.80
C GLU A 19 4.41 -0.73 -22.16
N LYS A 20 4.29 -1.92 -22.74
CA LYS A 20 3.74 -2.09 -24.10
C LYS A 20 2.29 -1.66 -24.26
N TRP A 21 1.41 -2.05 -23.36
CA TRP A 21 -0.02 -1.72 -23.43
C TRP A 21 -0.27 -0.23 -23.17
N THR A 22 0.49 0.33 -22.24
CA THR A 22 0.41 1.75 -21.91
C THR A 22 0.91 2.62 -23.05
N GLU A 23 1.98 2.22 -23.77
CA GLU A 23 2.48 2.94 -24.95
C GLU A 23 1.46 3.02 -26.08
N ILE A 24 0.75 1.94 -26.37
CA ILE A 24 -0.27 1.90 -27.42
C ILE A 24 -1.41 2.86 -27.07
N SER A 25 -1.92 2.78 -25.85
CA SER A 25 -3.01 3.65 -25.38
C SER A 25 -2.63 5.13 -25.37
N ILE A 26 -1.39 5.47 -24.98
CA ILE A 26 -0.89 6.85 -25.00
C ILE A 26 -0.77 7.37 -26.43
N LYS A 27 -0.25 6.57 -27.36
CA LYS A 27 -0.08 6.98 -28.77
C LYS A 27 -1.41 7.29 -29.43
N ASP A 28 -2.42 6.45 -29.23
CA ASP A 28 -3.73 6.62 -29.84
C ASP A 28 -4.50 7.80 -29.24
N PHE A 29 -4.43 7.97 -27.94
CA PHE A 29 -5.07 9.07 -27.24
C PHE A 29 -4.42 10.43 -27.56
N ASN A 30 -3.10 10.47 -27.69
CA ASN A 30 -2.35 11.68 -28.03
C ASN A 30 -2.66 12.27 -29.42
N LYS A 31 -3.09 11.43 -30.38
CA LYS A 31 -3.51 11.96 -31.71
C LYS A 31 -4.71 12.87 -31.63
N ASN A 32 -5.61 12.63 -30.68
CA ASN A 32 -6.90 13.33 -30.60
C ASN A 32 -6.92 14.45 -29.54
N HIS A 33 -5.93 14.48 -28.61
CA HIS A 33 -5.95 15.39 -27.45
C HIS A 33 -4.56 16.00 -27.16
N ILE A 34 -3.90 16.53 -28.19
CA ILE A 34 -2.49 16.98 -28.15
C ILE A 34 -2.26 18.12 -27.14
N ASN A 35 -3.24 18.98 -26.93
CA ASN A 35 -3.10 20.22 -26.15
C ASN A 35 -3.55 20.14 -24.70
N LEU A 36 -4.03 18.99 -24.23
CA LEU A 36 -4.50 18.86 -22.87
C LEU A 36 -3.36 18.60 -21.86
N PRO A 37 -3.45 19.17 -20.64
CA PRO A 37 -2.54 18.84 -19.56
C PRO A 37 -2.49 17.36 -19.28
N ARG A 38 -1.27 16.81 -19.04
CA ARG A 38 -1.03 15.38 -18.84
C ARG A 38 -0.36 15.12 -17.52
N TYR A 39 -0.96 14.24 -16.73
CA TYR A 39 -0.44 13.83 -15.44
C TYR A 39 -0.18 12.34 -15.45
N MET A 40 0.86 11.94 -14.75
CA MET A 40 1.26 10.55 -14.61
C MET A 40 1.08 10.13 -13.15
N ILE A 41 0.22 9.14 -12.87
CA ILE A 41 0.22 8.41 -11.60
C ILE A 41 1.11 7.19 -11.78
N PHE A 42 2.11 7.04 -10.92
CA PHE A 42 3.03 5.90 -10.97
C PHE A 42 3.11 5.24 -9.60
N GLU A 43 2.44 4.09 -9.45
CA GLU A 43 2.36 3.40 -8.15
C GLU A 43 3.72 2.94 -7.63
N ASP A 44 4.51 2.32 -8.50
CA ASP A 44 5.82 1.80 -8.14
C ASP A 44 6.93 2.84 -8.35
N SER A 45 6.77 4.01 -7.73
CA SER A 45 7.67 5.16 -7.89
C SER A 45 9.15 4.89 -7.52
N HIS A 46 9.45 3.73 -6.94
CA HIS A 46 10.82 3.28 -6.70
C HIS A 46 11.54 2.84 -8.00
N TYR A 47 10.80 2.54 -9.08
CA TYR A 47 11.37 2.32 -10.42
C TYR A 47 11.53 3.63 -11.18
N TYR A 48 12.27 4.59 -10.59
CA TYR A 48 12.50 5.90 -11.19
C TYR A 48 13.22 5.81 -12.56
N GLU A 49 14.01 4.77 -12.78
CA GLU A 49 14.67 4.49 -14.06
C GLU A 49 13.67 4.24 -15.21
N THR A 50 12.50 3.71 -14.90
CA THR A 50 11.39 3.55 -15.84
C THR A 50 10.51 4.80 -15.90
N ALA A 51 10.18 5.37 -14.75
CA ALA A 51 9.26 6.49 -14.66
C ALA A 51 9.80 7.77 -15.32
N ILE A 52 11.09 8.09 -15.14
CA ILE A 52 11.73 9.29 -15.68
C ILE A 52 11.71 9.33 -17.22
N PRO A 53 12.16 8.29 -17.94
CA PRO A 53 12.05 8.23 -19.40
C PRO A 53 10.62 8.36 -19.91
N LEU A 54 9.65 7.67 -19.29
CA LEU A 54 8.24 7.75 -19.67
C LEU A 54 7.69 9.17 -19.50
N TYR A 55 7.97 9.79 -18.36
CA TYR A 55 7.56 11.16 -18.07
C TYR A 55 8.05 12.13 -19.17
N LYS A 56 9.34 12.07 -19.51
CA LYS A 56 9.95 12.94 -20.54
C LYS A 56 9.43 12.63 -21.94
N LYS A 57 9.36 11.36 -22.32
CA LYS A 57 8.91 10.89 -23.64
C LYS A 57 7.51 11.37 -23.98
N TYR A 58 6.60 11.33 -23.00
CA TYR A 58 5.19 11.69 -23.20
C TYR A 58 4.86 13.10 -22.74
N LYS A 59 5.88 13.90 -22.36
CA LYS A 59 5.74 15.30 -21.95
C LYS A 59 4.70 15.50 -20.85
N PHE A 60 4.74 14.65 -19.81
CA PHE A 60 3.91 14.85 -18.65
C PHE A 60 4.30 16.13 -17.91
N GLN A 61 3.33 16.83 -17.37
CA GLN A 61 3.54 18.08 -16.64
C GLN A 61 3.75 17.83 -15.15
N LYS A 62 3.17 16.74 -14.62
CA LYS A 62 3.29 16.37 -13.22
C LYS A 62 3.31 14.85 -13.05
N LEU A 63 4.11 14.38 -12.10
CA LEU A 63 4.13 13.02 -11.61
C LEU A 63 3.44 12.96 -10.24
N LEU A 64 2.37 12.18 -10.12
CA LEU A 64 1.66 11.92 -8.89
C LEU A 64 2.15 10.59 -8.31
N LYS A 65 2.71 10.63 -7.11
CA LYS A 65 3.27 9.47 -6.41
C LYS A 65 2.41 9.08 -5.22
N PRO A 66 2.14 7.79 -5.01
CA PRO A 66 1.42 7.35 -3.81
C PRO A 66 2.29 7.36 -2.55
N GLN A 67 3.61 7.19 -2.66
CA GLN A 67 4.52 7.15 -1.53
C GLN A 67 5.32 8.45 -1.41
N GLN A 68 5.48 8.92 -0.17
CA GLN A 68 6.42 9.96 0.18
C GLN A 68 7.74 9.30 0.54
N LYS A 69 8.74 9.35 -0.32
CA LYS A 69 10.09 8.92 0.04
C LYS A 69 11.12 9.93 -0.42
N PHE A 70 11.66 10.66 0.53
CA PHE A 70 12.57 11.78 0.31
C PHE A 70 13.80 11.43 -0.55
N LYS A 71 14.42 10.27 -0.30
CA LYS A 71 15.60 9.85 -1.08
C LYS A 71 15.28 9.60 -2.56
N LEU A 72 14.13 9.01 -2.86
CA LEU A 72 13.72 8.76 -4.25
C LEU A 72 13.30 10.05 -4.96
N ASP A 73 12.74 11.00 -4.23
CA ASP A 73 12.31 12.28 -4.78
C ASP A 73 13.48 13.09 -5.35
N ASN A 74 14.67 12.94 -4.78
CA ASN A 74 15.87 13.59 -5.29
C ASN A 74 16.22 13.17 -6.72
N TYR A 75 15.97 11.91 -7.10
CA TYR A 75 16.19 11.44 -8.48
C TYR A 75 15.23 12.12 -9.46
N TYR A 76 13.95 12.23 -9.07
CA TYR A 76 12.95 12.92 -9.89
C TYR A 76 13.25 14.42 -10.00
N LYS A 77 13.53 15.09 -8.88
CA LYS A 77 13.86 16.53 -8.85
C LYS A 77 15.10 16.86 -9.67
N LYS A 78 16.18 16.08 -9.51
CA LYS A 78 17.41 16.24 -10.32
C LYS A 78 17.16 16.04 -11.81
N SER A 79 16.14 15.26 -12.18
CA SER A 79 15.73 15.05 -13.57
C SER A 79 14.79 16.14 -14.11
N GLY A 80 14.49 17.17 -13.34
CA GLY A 80 13.57 18.26 -13.70
C GLY A 80 12.09 17.85 -13.70
N ILE A 81 11.73 16.81 -12.94
CA ILE A 81 10.35 16.31 -12.89
C ILE A 81 9.61 16.99 -11.75
N ASN A 82 8.45 17.58 -12.08
CA ASN A 82 7.53 18.12 -11.11
C ASN A 82 6.76 16.95 -10.47
N ILE A 83 6.94 16.74 -9.15
CA ILE A 83 6.31 15.67 -8.39
C ILE A 83 5.32 16.22 -7.38
N ASP A 84 4.24 15.49 -7.17
CA ASP A 84 3.27 15.72 -6.11
C ASP A 84 2.86 14.40 -5.47
N TYR A 85 2.28 14.47 -4.27
CA TYR A 85 1.91 13.27 -3.53
C TYR A 85 0.40 13.03 -3.64
N TRP A 86 0.08 11.87 -4.23
CA TRP A 86 -1.29 11.38 -4.36
C TRP A 86 -1.75 10.65 -3.11
N GLY A 87 -0.86 9.84 -2.51
CA GLY A 87 -1.17 8.93 -1.42
C GLY A 87 -1.81 7.63 -1.91
N TYR A 88 -2.10 6.73 -0.96
CA TYR A 88 -2.94 5.57 -1.19
C TYR A 88 -4.36 5.86 -0.75
N PHE A 89 -5.32 5.37 -1.53
CA PHE A 89 -6.73 5.35 -1.18
C PHE A 89 -7.23 3.91 -1.24
N ILE A 90 -8.01 3.52 -0.24
CA ILE A 90 -8.47 2.16 -0.05
C ILE A 90 -10.00 2.16 -0.11
N ASP A 91 -10.57 1.13 -0.73
CA ASP A 91 -12.02 0.93 -0.79
C ASP A 91 -12.54 0.61 0.63
N SER A 92 -13.05 1.65 1.31
CA SER A 92 -13.55 1.54 2.69
C SER A 92 -14.83 0.72 2.80
N GLU A 93 -15.53 0.46 1.70
CA GLU A 93 -16.66 -0.46 1.71
C GLU A 93 -16.22 -1.92 1.79
N LYS A 94 -15.04 -2.23 1.27
CA LYS A 94 -14.45 -3.56 1.31
C LYS A 94 -13.52 -3.76 2.50
N PHE A 95 -12.60 -2.80 2.73
CA PHE A 95 -11.68 -2.83 3.87
C PHE A 95 -12.31 -2.08 5.05
N LYS A 96 -13.02 -2.80 5.89
CA LYS A 96 -13.70 -2.25 7.07
C LYS A 96 -13.69 -3.20 8.24
N MET A 97 -13.74 -2.64 9.43
CA MET A 97 -13.95 -3.41 10.65
C MET A 97 -15.34 -4.04 10.63
N ARG A 98 -15.42 -5.29 11.07
CA ARG A 98 -16.66 -6.05 11.23
C ARG A 98 -16.78 -6.53 12.66
N ASN A 99 -17.99 -6.67 13.14
CA ASN A 99 -18.22 -7.29 14.44
C ASN A 99 -17.79 -8.76 14.42
N LEU A 100 -17.08 -9.19 15.44
CA LEU A 100 -16.63 -10.56 15.64
C LEU A 100 -17.34 -11.14 16.85
N GLU A 101 -18.49 -11.76 16.65
CA GLU A 101 -19.30 -12.37 17.74
C GLU A 101 -18.52 -13.42 18.53
N SER A 102 -17.67 -14.19 17.84
CA SER A 102 -16.86 -15.28 18.43
C SER A 102 -15.41 -14.88 18.73
N GLY A 103 -15.07 -13.59 18.66
CA GLY A 103 -13.70 -13.12 18.79
C GLY A 103 -12.82 -13.43 17.56
N PHE A 104 -11.51 -13.32 17.73
CA PHE A 104 -10.56 -13.56 16.63
C PHE A 104 -10.44 -15.04 16.31
N LYS A 105 -10.50 -15.38 15.02
CA LYS A 105 -10.27 -16.73 14.50
C LYS A 105 -8.78 -17.07 14.44
N TYR A 106 -7.96 -16.08 14.14
CA TYR A 106 -6.51 -16.20 14.04
C TYR A 106 -5.83 -15.24 15.02
N ASP A 107 -4.75 -15.70 15.60
CA ASP A 107 -3.92 -14.90 16.48
C ASP A 107 -2.99 -14.01 15.65
N ILE A 108 -2.40 -14.57 14.59
CA ILE A 108 -1.48 -13.87 13.69
C ILE A 108 -1.79 -14.19 12.23
N LEU A 109 -1.75 -13.15 11.39
CA LEU A 109 -1.83 -13.24 9.93
C LEU A 109 -0.53 -12.74 9.29
N LEU A 110 -0.02 -13.51 8.33
CA LEU A 110 0.97 -13.06 7.36
C LEU A 110 0.40 -13.23 5.95
N TYR A 111 0.46 -12.20 5.10
CA TYR A 111 0.04 -12.31 3.70
C TYR A 111 0.97 -11.55 2.76
N GLY A 112 0.97 -11.97 1.49
CA GLY A 112 1.67 -11.32 0.39
C GLY A 112 2.98 -11.98 0.00
N PHE A 113 3.71 -11.37 -0.91
CA PHE A 113 4.87 -11.97 -1.56
C PHE A 113 6.07 -12.09 -0.60
N ILE A 114 6.59 -13.31 -0.47
CA ILE A 114 7.80 -13.62 0.30
C ILE A 114 8.97 -13.58 -0.67
N ASN A 115 9.84 -12.57 -0.51
CA ASN A 115 11.01 -12.38 -1.36
C ASN A 115 12.12 -11.68 -0.59
N LYS A 116 13.29 -12.31 -0.50
CA LYS A 116 14.42 -11.83 0.31
C LYS A 116 14.98 -10.48 -0.16
N VAL A 117 14.92 -10.21 -1.46
CA VAL A 117 15.44 -8.97 -2.04
C VAL A 117 14.46 -7.80 -1.82
N ALA A 118 13.18 -8.05 -2.10
CA ALA A 118 12.17 -6.99 -2.01
C ALA A 118 11.62 -6.77 -0.58
N TYR A 119 11.54 -7.84 0.24
CA TYR A 119 10.90 -7.82 1.55
C TYR A 119 11.67 -8.65 2.58
N PRO A 120 12.89 -8.27 2.97
CA PRO A 120 13.75 -9.07 3.85
C PRO A 120 13.10 -9.35 5.22
N LEU A 121 12.46 -8.38 5.85
CA LEU A 121 11.78 -8.57 7.14
C LEU A 121 10.61 -9.56 7.02
N ARG A 122 9.89 -9.57 5.89
CA ARG A 122 8.78 -10.51 5.68
C ARG A 122 9.25 -11.95 5.57
N VAL A 123 10.46 -12.17 5.06
CA VAL A 123 11.08 -13.51 5.06
C VAL A 123 11.34 -13.96 6.49
N LYS A 124 11.95 -13.10 7.33
CA LYS A 124 12.16 -13.39 8.76
C LYS A 124 10.83 -13.68 9.48
N PHE A 125 9.79 -12.89 9.22
CA PHE A 125 8.45 -13.16 9.76
C PHE A 125 7.94 -14.54 9.36
N PHE A 126 8.10 -14.92 8.12
CA PHE A 126 7.67 -16.23 7.64
C PHE A 126 8.40 -17.36 8.36
N GLU A 127 9.72 -17.27 8.50
CA GLU A 127 10.57 -18.24 9.21
C GLU A 127 10.19 -18.34 10.69
N VAL A 128 9.99 -17.21 11.36
CA VAL A 128 9.53 -17.18 12.76
C VAL A 128 8.15 -17.78 12.91
N LEU A 129 7.21 -17.51 11.99
CA LEU A 129 5.88 -18.10 12.07
C LEU A 129 5.89 -19.60 11.85
N GLN A 130 6.78 -20.14 11.01
CA GLN A 130 6.95 -21.60 10.89
C GLN A 130 7.42 -22.19 12.22
N PHE A 131 8.44 -21.59 12.85
CA PHE A 131 8.91 -22.01 14.16
C PHE A 131 7.82 -21.94 15.24
N LEU A 132 7.07 -20.85 15.33
CA LEU A 132 6.00 -20.67 16.31
C LEU A 132 4.83 -21.65 16.08
N ASN A 133 4.52 -21.98 14.85
CA ASN A 133 3.47 -22.95 14.50
C ASN A 133 3.79 -24.35 15.01
N GLU A 134 5.08 -24.70 15.13
CA GLU A 134 5.52 -25.98 15.68
C GLU A 134 5.66 -25.98 17.21
N LYS A 135 5.93 -24.82 17.81
CA LYS A 135 6.32 -24.69 19.23
C LYS A 135 5.31 -23.99 20.11
N SER A 136 4.17 -23.55 19.57
CA SER A 136 3.14 -22.84 20.32
C SER A 136 1.73 -23.26 19.89
N ASN A 137 0.72 -22.87 20.69
CA ASN A 137 -0.69 -23.07 20.37
C ASN A 137 -1.30 -21.88 19.61
N LEU A 138 -0.49 -21.01 19.02
CA LEU A 138 -0.96 -19.84 18.27
C LEU A 138 -1.67 -20.28 16.97
N ARG A 139 -2.83 -19.71 16.73
CA ARG A 139 -3.61 -19.91 15.50
C ARG A 139 -3.06 -19.01 14.39
N ILE A 140 -2.05 -19.52 13.68
CA ILE A 140 -1.34 -18.78 12.64
C ILE A 140 -2.02 -18.97 11.29
N LYS A 141 -2.26 -17.87 10.57
CA LYS A 141 -2.73 -17.88 9.18
C LYS A 141 -1.68 -17.28 8.26
N HIS A 142 -1.27 -18.05 7.27
CA HIS A 142 -0.46 -17.56 6.16
C HIS A 142 -1.27 -17.61 4.86
N ILE A 143 -1.28 -16.48 4.11
CA ILE A 143 -1.85 -16.39 2.76
C ILE A 143 -0.69 -16.12 1.81
N PRO A 144 -0.18 -17.14 1.10
CA PRO A 144 0.92 -16.98 0.18
C PRO A 144 0.50 -16.15 -1.04
N HIS A 145 1.41 -15.32 -1.52
CA HIS A 145 1.22 -14.64 -2.80
C HIS A 145 1.43 -15.64 -3.94
N PRO A 146 0.49 -15.77 -4.88
CA PRO A 146 0.55 -16.81 -5.92
C PRO A 146 1.63 -16.56 -6.99
N GLY A 147 2.40 -15.47 -6.89
CA GLY A 147 3.36 -15.06 -7.91
C GLY A 147 2.77 -14.06 -8.92
N TYR A 148 3.55 -13.77 -9.96
CA TYR A 148 3.21 -12.76 -10.99
C TYR A 148 3.00 -13.37 -12.39
N TYR A 149 2.78 -14.69 -12.49
CA TYR A 149 2.47 -15.33 -13.76
C TYR A 149 1.00 -15.08 -14.17
N LYS A 150 0.70 -15.23 -15.46
CA LYS A 150 -0.65 -14.98 -16.00
C LYS A 150 -1.70 -15.82 -15.24
N GLY A 151 -2.71 -15.16 -14.70
CA GLY A 151 -3.79 -15.79 -13.93
C GLY A 151 -3.47 -16.09 -12.46
N ALA A 152 -2.23 -15.94 -12.00
CA ALA A 152 -1.85 -16.19 -10.61
C ALA A 152 -2.65 -15.35 -9.61
N LEU A 153 -2.84 -14.07 -9.89
CA LEU A 153 -3.54 -13.13 -9.01
C LEU A 153 -5.02 -13.48 -8.79
N ASN A 154 -5.62 -14.28 -9.68
CA ASN A 154 -6.99 -14.77 -9.50
C ASN A 154 -7.14 -15.76 -8.32
N LYS A 155 -6.03 -16.30 -7.82
CA LYS A 155 -5.99 -17.24 -6.68
C LYS A 155 -5.84 -16.54 -5.33
N MET A 156 -5.61 -15.22 -5.31
CA MET A 156 -5.59 -14.47 -4.06
C MET A 156 -7.01 -14.13 -3.59
N PRO A 157 -7.25 -14.09 -2.27
CA PRO A 157 -8.44 -13.47 -1.74
C PRO A 157 -8.55 -12.03 -2.27
N LYS A 158 -9.70 -11.70 -2.84
CA LYS A 158 -9.92 -10.36 -3.37
C LYS A 158 -10.36 -9.44 -2.23
N ASN A 159 -9.96 -8.20 -2.33
CA ASN A 159 -10.31 -7.07 -1.46
C ASN A 159 -11.20 -7.40 -0.23
N GLU A 160 -12.49 -7.69 -0.42
CA GLU A 160 -13.41 -7.96 0.69
C GLU A 160 -13.10 -9.28 1.41
N GLU A 161 -12.73 -10.34 0.71
CA GLU A 161 -12.35 -11.61 1.29
C GLU A 161 -11.06 -11.47 2.09
N LEU A 162 -10.08 -10.74 1.55
CA LEU A 162 -8.84 -10.41 2.26
C LEU A 162 -9.14 -9.60 3.52
N SER A 163 -9.98 -8.57 3.41
CA SER A 163 -10.41 -7.75 4.54
C SER A 163 -11.09 -8.59 5.63
N LYS A 164 -11.94 -9.57 5.27
CA LYS A 164 -12.55 -10.50 6.24
C LYS A 164 -11.51 -11.32 6.98
N VAL A 165 -10.50 -11.84 6.28
CA VAL A 165 -9.42 -12.60 6.94
C VAL A 165 -8.58 -11.71 7.84
N ILE A 166 -8.26 -10.49 7.41
CA ILE A 166 -7.56 -9.51 8.25
C ILE A 166 -8.39 -9.20 9.49
N ASN A 167 -9.70 -8.92 9.34
CA ASN A 167 -10.59 -8.64 10.46
C ASN A 167 -10.68 -9.79 11.47
N GLN A 168 -10.59 -11.04 11.00
CA GLN A 168 -10.60 -12.25 11.83
C GLN A 168 -9.25 -12.51 12.55
N SER A 169 -8.24 -11.69 12.29
CA SER A 169 -6.89 -11.83 12.84
C SER A 169 -6.62 -10.73 13.87
N ARG A 170 -6.17 -11.11 15.09
CA ARG A 170 -5.84 -10.12 16.12
C ARG A 170 -4.68 -9.24 15.69
N PHE A 171 -3.60 -9.88 15.20
CA PHE A 171 -2.41 -9.23 14.71
C PHE A 171 -2.14 -9.59 13.25
N THR A 172 -1.63 -8.63 12.48
CA THR A 172 -1.18 -8.84 11.10
C THR A 172 0.25 -8.34 10.93
N LEU A 173 1.13 -9.22 10.44
CA LEU A 173 2.51 -8.87 10.16
C LEU A 173 2.59 -8.04 8.89
N VAL A 174 3.13 -6.83 9.02
CA VAL A 174 3.37 -5.89 7.93
C VAL A 174 4.86 -5.62 7.78
N SER A 175 5.31 -5.36 6.58
CA SER A 175 6.69 -4.91 6.34
C SER A 175 6.71 -3.92 5.19
N SER A 176 7.52 -2.88 5.33
CA SER A 176 7.92 -2.07 4.19
C SER A 176 8.76 -2.90 3.21
N SER A 177 9.03 -2.37 2.03
CA SER A 177 9.97 -3.00 1.10
C SER A 177 11.42 -2.69 1.49
N SER A 178 12.39 -3.31 0.78
CA SER A 178 13.82 -2.92 0.88
C SER A 178 14.07 -1.44 0.60
N TYR A 179 13.13 -0.77 -0.07
CA TYR A 179 13.13 0.68 -0.25
C TYR A 179 12.56 1.46 0.94
N GLN A 180 12.06 0.77 1.97
CA GLN A 180 11.44 1.35 3.16
C GLN A 180 10.28 2.31 2.83
N ILE A 181 9.47 1.97 1.85
CA ILE A 181 8.29 2.73 1.45
C ILE A 181 7.03 2.21 2.12
N LEU A 182 6.06 3.11 2.40
CA LEU A 182 4.74 2.73 2.84
C LEU A 182 4.05 1.88 1.75
N LEU A 183 3.44 0.77 2.15
CA LEU A 183 2.64 -0.09 1.29
C LEU A 183 1.16 0.00 1.67
N LYS A 184 0.26 -0.39 0.77
CA LYS A 184 -1.20 -0.41 1.01
C LYS A 184 -1.60 -1.14 2.29
N LYS A 185 -0.85 -2.16 2.70
CA LYS A 185 -1.07 -2.93 3.94
C LYS A 185 -1.16 -2.08 5.20
N TYR A 186 -0.37 -1.01 5.29
CA TYR A 186 -0.40 -0.10 6.45
C TYR A 186 -1.71 0.68 6.57
N MET A 187 -2.58 0.59 5.57
CA MET A 187 -3.95 1.12 5.60
C MET A 187 -4.99 0.00 5.63
N GLU A 188 -4.83 -1.02 4.78
CA GLU A 188 -5.74 -2.17 4.68
C GLU A 188 -5.94 -2.87 6.03
N VAL A 189 -4.83 -3.07 6.76
CA VAL A 189 -4.81 -3.81 8.03
C VAL A 189 -5.60 -3.09 9.12
N PRO A 190 -5.28 -1.82 9.50
CA PRO A 190 -6.02 -1.13 10.56
C PRO A 190 -7.46 -0.79 10.13
N MET A 191 -7.73 -0.48 8.85
CA MET A 191 -9.10 -0.29 8.35
C MET A 191 -9.95 -1.55 8.51
N SER A 192 -9.35 -2.73 8.43
CA SER A 192 -10.02 -4.01 8.66
C SER A 192 -10.05 -4.43 10.14
N GLY A 193 -9.45 -3.67 11.06
CA GLY A 193 -9.55 -3.88 12.51
C GLY A 193 -8.51 -4.81 13.13
N SER A 194 -7.49 -5.23 12.39
CA SER A 194 -6.33 -5.96 12.91
C SER A 194 -5.22 -4.99 13.33
N THR A 195 -4.46 -5.34 14.35
CA THR A 195 -3.31 -4.55 14.81
C THR A 195 -2.07 -4.94 14.02
N MET A 196 -1.34 -3.94 13.53
CA MET A 196 -0.11 -4.15 12.78
C MET A 196 1.06 -4.48 13.71
N ILE A 197 1.89 -5.45 13.29
CA ILE A 197 3.22 -5.72 13.85
C ILE A 197 4.22 -5.63 12.70
N GLY A 198 5.24 -4.79 12.81
CA GLY A 198 6.26 -4.66 11.76
C GLY A 198 7.09 -3.40 11.83
N ASP A 199 7.81 -3.10 10.74
CA ASP A 199 8.66 -1.92 10.68
C ASP A 199 7.87 -0.65 10.34
N ILE A 200 8.32 0.46 10.89
CA ILE A 200 7.78 1.78 10.60
C ILE A 200 8.58 2.39 9.44
N PRO A 201 7.95 2.68 8.29
CA PRO A 201 8.64 3.39 7.22
C PRO A 201 9.11 4.77 7.71
N PRO A 202 10.36 5.19 7.39
CA PRO A 202 10.93 6.45 7.91
C PRO A 202 10.11 7.71 7.60
N ASP A 203 9.33 7.68 6.51
CA ASP A 203 8.49 8.82 6.09
C ASP A 203 7.14 8.87 6.83
N TYR A 204 6.87 7.91 7.74
CA TYR A 204 5.60 7.79 8.45
C TYR A 204 5.78 7.56 9.96
N PRO A 205 6.50 8.46 10.66
CA PRO A 205 6.77 8.34 12.09
C PRO A 205 5.49 8.35 12.94
N GLU A 206 4.39 8.87 12.41
CA GLU A 206 3.08 8.88 13.06
C GLU A 206 2.48 7.49 13.30
N LEU A 207 3.07 6.44 12.72
CA LEU A 207 2.67 5.05 12.97
C LEU A 207 3.17 4.51 14.32
N LYS A 208 4.11 5.20 14.99
CA LYS A 208 4.79 4.71 16.20
C LYS A 208 3.85 4.20 17.28
N ASP A 209 2.77 4.94 17.56
CA ASP A 209 1.83 4.57 18.62
C ASP A 209 0.59 3.80 18.09
N LYS A 210 0.59 3.44 16.81
CA LYS A 210 -0.54 2.81 16.12
C LYS A 210 -0.25 1.40 15.64
N MET A 211 0.98 0.93 15.87
CA MET A 211 1.43 -0.42 15.55
C MET A 211 2.53 -0.87 16.51
N ILE A 212 2.74 -2.16 16.58
CA ILE A 212 3.84 -2.76 17.34
C ILE A 212 5.07 -2.78 16.45
N GLU A 213 6.08 -1.99 16.82
CA GLU A 213 7.28 -1.85 16.01
C GLU A 213 8.20 -3.06 16.14
N ILE A 214 8.64 -3.59 14.99
CA ILE A 214 9.78 -4.48 14.85
C ILE A 214 10.71 -3.85 13.83
N LYS A 215 11.94 -3.51 14.23
CA LYS A 215 12.91 -2.92 13.32
C LYS A 215 13.26 -3.85 12.16
N ASN A 216 13.55 -3.28 11.00
CA ASN A 216 13.80 -4.05 9.77
C ASN A 216 15.06 -4.97 9.87
N ASP A 217 15.99 -4.64 10.74
CA ASP A 217 17.21 -5.40 11.04
C ASP A 217 17.05 -6.41 12.20
N ALA A 218 15.90 -6.43 12.88
CA ALA A 218 15.64 -7.35 13.99
C ALA A 218 15.98 -8.80 13.64
N ASP A 219 16.58 -9.52 14.58
CA ASP A 219 16.83 -10.95 14.49
C ASP A 219 15.57 -11.78 14.82
N HIS A 220 15.67 -13.08 14.64
CA HIS A 220 14.56 -13.99 14.90
C HIS A 220 14.12 -13.99 16.37
N ASP A 221 15.06 -13.94 17.30
CA ASP A 221 14.76 -13.97 18.74
C ASP A 221 13.99 -12.71 19.16
N THR A 222 14.41 -11.55 18.70
CA THR A 222 13.70 -10.28 18.91
C THR A 222 12.26 -10.35 18.38
N ILE A 223 12.06 -10.91 17.17
CA ILE A 223 10.73 -11.07 16.59
C ILE A 223 9.87 -12.02 17.42
N VAL A 224 10.42 -13.17 17.84
CA VAL A 224 9.72 -14.16 18.69
C VAL A 224 9.31 -13.54 20.02
N GLN A 225 10.22 -12.82 20.69
CA GLN A 225 9.93 -12.18 21.98
C GLN A 225 8.85 -11.11 21.84
N THR A 226 8.93 -10.26 20.80
CA THR A 226 7.91 -9.24 20.55
C THR A 226 6.55 -9.87 20.31
N ILE A 227 6.47 -10.95 19.54
CA ILE A 227 5.22 -11.68 19.31
C ILE A 227 4.68 -12.26 20.62
N LYS A 228 5.52 -12.86 21.48
CA LYS A 228 5.07 -13.40 22.79
C LYS A 228 4.46 -12.29 23.65
N LYS A 229 5.10 -11.16 23.77
CA LYS A 229 4.62 -9.99 24.53
C LYS A 229 3.25 -9.48 24.06
N CYS A 230 2.92 -9.64 22.76
CA CYS A 230 1.59 -9.31 22.26
C CYS A 230 0.48 -10.12 22.95
N PHE A 231 0.77 -11.34 23.40
CA PHE A 231 -0.19 -12.21 24.08
C PHE A 231 -0.14 -12.11 25.63
N GLU A 232 0.84 -11.38 26.15
CA GLU A 232 0.96 -11.03 27.56
C GLU A 232 0.26 -9.71 27.92
N ASN A 233 -0.53 -9.17 26.98
CA ASN A 233 -1.29 -7.91 27.09
C ASN A 233 -0.44 -6.63 27.24
N GLU A 234 0.84 -6.68 26.91
CA GLU A 234 1.71 -5.48 26.97
C GLU A 234 1.32 -4.38 25.97
N TYR A 235 0.56 -4.72 24.91
CA TYR A 235 0.24 -3.82 23.80
C TYR A 235 -1.25 -3.44 23.68
N ILE A 236 -2.03 -3.56 24.76
CA ILE A 236 -3.48 -3.25 24.74
C ILE A 236 -3.75 -1.82 24.25
N GLU A 237 -2.97 -0.84 24.70
CA GLU A 237 -3.17 0.54 24.28
C GLU A 237 -2.84 0.75 22.80
N VAL A 238 -1.80 0.08 22.29
CA VAL A 238 -1.47 0.10 20.85
C VAL A 238 -2.59 -0.54 20.03
N GLU A 239 -3.22 -1.62 20.50
CA GLU A 239 -4.38 -2.22 19.84
C GLU A 239 -5.57 -1.25 19.76
N LYS A 240 -5.84 -0.50 20.82
CA LYS A 240 -6.88 0.54 20.85
C LYS A 240 -6.57 1.69 19.87
N GLU A 241 -5.34 2.18 19.86
CA GLU A 241 -4.91 3.25 18.95
C GLU A 241 -4.89 2.78 17.49
N SER A 242 -4.47 1.53 17.21
CA SER A 242 -4.55 0.94 15.88
C SER A 242 -5.99 0.93 15.34
N ARG A 243 -6.97 0.58 16.20
CA ARG A 243 -8.39 0.62 15.82
C ARG A 243 -8.89 2.04 15.54
N ARG A 244 -8.53 3.02 16.39
CA ARG A 244 -8.87 4.45 16.18
C ARG A 244 -8.28 4.95 14.87
N TYR A 245 -7.04 4.59 14.60
CA TYR A 245 -6.35 4.92 13.36
C TYR A 245 -7.07 4.32 12.13
N GLY A 246 -7.49 3.05 12.19
CA GLY A 246 -8.26 2.42 11.13
C GLY A 246 -9.58 3.12 10.84
N LEU A 247 -10.31 3.55 11.88
CA LEU A 247 -11.54 4.33 11.72
C LEU A 247 -11.28 5.71 11.10
N MET A 248 -10.19 6.36 11.47
CA MET A 248 -9.76 7.63 10.88
C MET A 248 -9.42 7.45 9.39
N LEU A 249 -8.65 6.41 9.04
CA LEU A 249 -8.29 6.11 7.65
C LEU A 249 -9.51 5.83 6.78
N SER A 250 -10.52 5.12 7.31
CA SER A 250 -11.76 4.83 6.58
C SER A 250 -12.51 6.10 6.15
N LYS A 251 -12.34 7.18 6.90
CA LYS A 251 -12.93 8.50 6.60
C LYS A 251 -12.05 9.36 5.69
N THR A 252 -10.73 9.28 5.83
CA THR A 252 -9.79 10.22 5.20
C THR A 252 -9.01 9.65 4.02
N LYS A 253 -8.98 8.33 3.89
CA LYS A 253 -8.22 7.61 2.85
C LYS A 253 -9.10 6.68 2.01
N ASN A 254 -10.41 6.94 1.97
CA ASN A 254 -11.34 6.24 1.11
C ASN A 254 -11.28 6.77 -0.34
N PHE A 255 -11.94 6.10 -1.27
CA PHE A 255 -11.94 6.48 -2.68
C PHE A 255 -12.58 7.84 -2.94
N GLU A 256 -13.59 8.23 -2.16
CA GLU A 256 -14.21 9.56 -2.26
C GLU A 256 -13.20 10.67 -1.93
N SER A 257 -12.43 10.48 -0.85
CA SER A 257 -11.34 11.41 -0.49
C SER A 257 -10.27 11.50 -1.59
N GLY A 258 -9.97 10.37 -2.25
CA GLY A 258 -9.06 10.32 -3.40
C GLY A 258 -9.61 11.08 -4.59
N TYR A 259 -10.87 10.89 -4.90
CA TYR A 259 -11.55 11.61 -5.98
C TYR A 259 -11.58 13.13 -5.72
N ASN A 260 -11.91 13.54 -4.50
CA ASN A 260 -11.92 14.95 -4.12
C ASN A 260 -10.51 15.60 -4.20
N LEU A 261 -9.47 14.86 -3.83
CA LEU A 261 -8.09 15.33 -4.02
C LEU A 261 -7.73 15.48 -5.50
N LEU A 262 -8.16 14.52 -6.33
CA LEU A 262 -7.94 14.57 -7.78
C LEU A 262 -8.61 15.80 -8.39
N ASN A 263 -9.85 16.07 -8.02
CA ASN A 263 -10.58 17.26 -8.51
C ASN A 263 -9.85 18.55 -8.11
N LYS A 264 -9.38 18.68 -6.86
CA LYS A 264 -8.60 19.86 -6.44
C LYS A 264 -7.31 20.02 -7.23
N ILE A 265 -6.60 18.94 -7.49
CA ILE A 265 -5.38 18.96 -8.32
C ILE A 265 -5.72 19.42 -9.74
N THR A 266 -6.81 18.93 -10.32
CA THR A 266 -7.24 19.30 -11.66
C THR A 266 -7.72 20.76 -11.74
N GLU A 267 -8.46 21.24 -10.75
CA GLU A 267 -8.91 22.64 -10.66
C GLU A 267 -7.72 23.64 -10.57
N GLN A 268 -6.72 23.32 -9.77
CA GLN A 268 -5.50 24.14 -9.67
C GLN A 268 -4.76 24.27 -11.00
N ILE A 269 -4.94 23.32 -11.89
CA ILE A 269 -4.29 23.25 -13.19
C ILE A 269 -5.02 24.04 -14.25
N ILE A 270 -6.35 24.04 -14.21
CA ILE A 270 -7.21 24.75 -15.16
C ILE A 270 -7.13 26.27 -14.93
N ASN A 271 -6.80 26.69 -13.70
CA ASN A 271 -6.70 28.09 -13.29
C ASN A 271 -5.28 28.68 -13.43
N TYR A 272 -4.31 27.95 -14.00
CA TYR A 272 -2.98 28.41 -14.41
C TYR A 272 -2.88 28.50 -15.94
#